data_fcb90c9385ad03245139549a01e74817
#
_entry.id   fcb90c9385ad03245139549a01e74817
#
_cell.length_a   1.000
_cell.length_b   1.000
_cell.length_c   1.000
_cell.angle_alpha   90.00
_cell.angle_beta   90.00
_cell.angle_gamma   90.00
#
_symmetry.space_group_name_H-M   'P 1'
#
loop_
_entity.id
_entity.type
_entity.pdbx_description
1 polymer ?
#
loop_
_entity_poly.entity_id
_entity_poly.type
_entity_poly.pdbx_seq_one_letter_code
_entity_poly.pdbx_strand_id
1 'polypeptide(L)'
;MILNTEQSMVQEMMRNYAQNQLKPTAAHRDKTHEFPAQELKDLGALGAMGMTVPDEWGGAGMDYVSLVLAIEEIAAGDGAISTIVSVQNSLICGITLAYGSEQQKQTYLPKFASGEWLGCFCLTEPHVGSDASAILCKAERDGDHWVLNGVKQFITSGKNAQVALVFAVTDKQAGKKGISCFLVPTNTQGYLVTRIEDKMGQHASDTATITFEDCRIPLENLVGQEGEGYKIALSNLAAGRIGIAAQSVGMARAAFDAAVQYANERKAFGVELVQHQAVGFRLADMATQIEAAHQLVLHAATLKDAGLPCLKEASMAKLFASTMAERVCSDAIQIHGGYGYVSDFPVERIYRDVRVSQIYEGASDIQRLVIAREVAQV
;
A
#
# COMPACT_ATOMS: atom_id res chain seq x y z
N MET A 1 5.12 -12.94 -18.40
CA MET A 1 4.66 -11.89 -19.35
C MET A 1 5.88 -11.22 -19.96
N ILE A 2 5.84 -10.72 -21.19
CA ILE A 2 6.89 -9.89 -21.79
C ILE A 2 6.45 -8.44 -21.68
N LEU A 3 7.27 -7.60 -21.05
CA LEU A 3 6.97 -6.17 -20.89
C LEU A 3 7.11 -5.44 -22.25
N ASN A 4 6.28 -4.46 -22.48
CA ASN A 4 6.47 -3.52 -23.59
C ASN A 4 7.56 -2.49 -23.26
N THR A 5 7.92 -1.64 -24.24
CA THR A 5 9.00 -0.65 -24.09
C THR A 5 8.70 0.36 -22.97
N GLU A 6 7.48 0.85 -22.89
CA GLU A 6 7.05 1.84 -21.88
C GLU A 6 7.11 1.26 -20.46
N GLN A 7 6.55 0.06 -20.25
CA GLN A 7 6.62 -0.67 -18.97
C GLN A 7 8.08 -0.91 -18.54
N SER A 8 8.95 -1.30 -19.48
CA SER A 8 10.38 -1.50 -19.19
C SER A 8 11.08 -0.20 -18.80
N MET A 9 10.76 0.91 -19.47
CA MET A 9 11.32 2.24 -19.13
C MET A 9 10.86 2.71 -17.76
N VAL A 10 9.58 2.54 -17.41
CA VAL A 10 9.04 2.87 -16.08
C VAL A 10 9.75 2.04 -15.01
N GLN A 11 9.90 0.73 -15.22
CA GLN A 11 10.59 -0.15 -14.28
C GLN A 11 12.04 0.31 -14.07
N GLU A 12 12.78 0.58 -15.14
CA GLU A 12 14.18 1.01 -15.06
C GLU A 12 14.31 2.36 -14.34
N MET A 13 13.46 3.33 -14.66
CA MET A 13 13.45 4.64 -14.02
C MET A 13 13.22 4.52 -12.50
N MET A 14 12.21 3.74 -12.08
CA MET A 14 11.92 3.53 -10.67
C MET A 14 13.02 2.73 -9.96
N ARG A 15 13.60 1.73 -10.61
CA ARG A 15 14.77 0.99 -10.11
C ARG A 15 15.94 1.92 -9.84
N ASN A 16 16.27 2.78 -10.80
CA ASN A 16 17.38 3.72 -10.68
C ASN A 16 17.14 4.69 -9.51
N TYR A 17 15.93 5.23 -9.38
CA TYR A 17 15.57 6.09 -8.26
C TYR A 17 15.65 5.33 -6.92
N ALA A 18 15.03 4.17 -6.83
CA ALA A 18 14.97 3.37 -5.61
C ALA A 18 16.37 2.94 -5.12
N GLN A 19 17.23 2.46 -6.01
CA GLN A 19 18.57 2.01 -5.64
C GLN A 19 19.51 3.15 -5.27
N ASN A 20 19.39 4.33 -5.91
CA ASN A 20 20.30 5.45 -5.72
C ASN A 20 19.83 6.47 -4.68
N GLN A 21 18.52 6.58 -4.43
CA GLN A 21 17.97 7.60 -3.52
C GLN A 21 17.28 6.97 -2.29
N LEU A 22 16.49 5.90 -2.45
CA LEU A 22 15.72 5.34 -1.35
C LEU A 22 16.53 4.37 -0.48
N LYS A 23 17.17 3.39 -1.11
CA LYS A 23 17.91 2.32 -0.43
C LYS A 23 19.04 2.83 0.47
N PRO A 24 19.88 3.81 0.06
CA PRO A 24 21.00 4.29 0.89
C PRO A 24 20.55 4.93 2.20
N THR A 25 19.36 5.50 2.26
CA THR A 25 18.85 6.24 3.42
C THR A 25 17.76 5.48 4.20
N ALA A 26 17.32 4.30 3.71
CA ALA A 26 16.24 3.53 4.31
C ALA A 26 16.52 3.10 5.76
N ALA A 27 17.76 2.70 6.09
CA ALA A 27 18.14 2.34 7.45
C ALA A 27 18.09 3.55 8.41
N HIS A 28 18.45 4.74 7.92
CA HIS A 28 18.34 5.97 8.70
C HIS A 28 16.87 6.29 9.01
N ARG A 29 16.01 6.28 8.01
CA ARG A 29 14.56 6.54 8.19
C ARG A 29 13.90 5.53 9.12
N ASP A 30 14.24 4.25 8.99
CA ASP A 30 13.73 3.21 9.91
C ASP A 30 14.11 3.50 11.36
N LYS A 31 15.36 3.90 11.61
CA LYS A 31 15.88 4.19 12.95
C LYS A 31 15.33 5.49 13.56
N THR A 32 15.14 6.52 12.73
CA THR A 32 14.71 7.86 13.18
C THR A 32 13.21 8.06 13.12
N HIS A 33 12.48 7.16 12.43
CA HIS A 33 11.05 7.29 12.12
C HIS A 33 10.75 8.57 11.30
N GLU A 34 11.73 9.04 10.53
CA GLU A 34 11.60 10.23 9.70
C GLU A 34 10.64 9.97 8.53
N PHE A 35 9.65 10.85 8.38
CA PHE A 35 8.70 10.78 7.28
C PHE A 35 9.37 11.22 5.96
N PRO A 36 9.26 10.47 4.86
CA PRO A 36 10.02 10.66 3.63
C PRO A 36 9.42 11.74 2.72
N ALA A 37 9.25 12.96 3.25
CA ALA A 37 8.54 14.03 2.54
C ALA A 37 9.22 14.44 1.22
N GLN A 38 10.57 14.49 1.20
CA GLN A 38 11.31 14.85 0.00
C GLN A 38 11.25 13.74 -1.04
N GLU A 39 11.42 12.49 -0.62
CA GLU A 39 11.36 11.33 -1.49
C GLU A 39 9.98 11.17 -2.16
N LEU A 40 8.89 11.46 -1.42
CA LEU A 40 7.54 11.43 -1.97
C LEU A 40 7.32 12.56 -2.99
N LYS A 41 7.90 13.74 -2.75
CA LYS A 41 7.87 14.84 -3.70
C LYS A 41 8.63 14.51 -4.99
N ASP A 42 9.79 13.89 -4.86
CA ASP A 42 10.60 13.45 -6.01
C ASP A 42 9.88 12.36 -6.79
N LEU A 43 9.25 11.40 -6.10
CA LEU A 43 8.40 10.36 -6.71
C LEU A 43 7.19 10.98 -7.43
N GLY A 44 6.62 12.06 -6.88
CA GLY A 44 5.57 12.84 -7.55
C GLY A 44 6.06 13.46 -8.85
N ALA A 45 7.26 14.06 -8.85
CA ALA A 45 7.88 14.61 -10.06
C ALA A 45 8.20 13.54 -11.13
N LEU A 46 8.40 12.29 -10.71
CA LEU A 46 8.56 11.12 -11.59
C LEU A 46 7.22 10.50 -12.01
N GLY A 47 6.08 11.06 -11.61
CA GLY A 47 4.74 10.58 -11.94
C GLY A 47 4.27 9.39 -11.08
N ALA A 48 5.04 8.96 -10.06
CA ALA A 48 4.74 7.77 -9.28
C ALA A 48 3.55 7.93 -8.30
N MET A 49 3.13 9.16 -8.00
CA MET A 49 2.04 9.41 -7.03
C MET A 49 0.64 9.38 -7.65
N GLY A 50 0.54 9.42 -8.99
CA GLY A 50 -0.71 9.36 -9.75
C GLY A 50 -0.54 8.61 -11.08
N MET A 51 0.07 7.43 -11.05
CA MET A 51 0.47 6.70 -12.26
C MET A 51 -0.72 6.35 -13.16
N THR A 52 -1.83 5.91 -12.58
CA THR A 52 -3.01 5.50 -13.33
C THR A 52 -4.05 6.62 -13.49
N VAL A 53 -3.76 7.81 -12.98
CA VAL A 53 -4.60 8.99 -13.19
C VAL A 53 -4.37 9.51 -14.60
N PRO A 54 -5.44 9.77 -15.40
CA PRO A 54 -5.32 10.36 -16.73
C PRO A 54 -4.62 11.72 -16.74
N ASP A 55 -3.98 12.05 -17.87
CA ASP A 55 -3.26 13.32 -18.07
C ASP A 55 -4.15 14.54 -17.87
N GLU A 56 -5.42 14.46 -18.25
CA GLU A 56 -6.40 15.53 -18.06
C GLU A 56 -6.59 15.93 -16.59
N TRP A 57 -6.25 15.04 -15.67
CA TRP A 57 -6.27 15.23 -14.22
C TRP A 57 -4.86 15.37 -13.61
N GLY A 58 -3.85 15.58 -14.45
CA GLY A 58 -2.46 15.78 -14.01
C GLY A 58 -1.72 14.51 -13.61
N GLY A 59 -2.23 13.34 -13.95
CA GLY A 59 -1.57 12.05 -13.72
C GLY A 59 -0.62 11.65 -14.84
N ALA A 60 -0.02 10.46 -14.71
CA ALA A 60 0.90 9.93 -15.72
C ALA A 60 0.21 9.09 -16.82
N GLY A 61 -1.08 8.76 -16.67
CA GLY A 61 -1.86 8.01 -17.65
C GLY A 61 -1.37 6.59 -17.94
N MET A 62 -0.57 6.01 -17.03
CA MET A 62 0.06 4.69 -17.18
C MET A 62 -0.91 3.55 -16.86
N ASP A 63 -0.58 2.35 -17.31
CA ASP A 63 -1.31 1.13 -17.01
C ASP A 63 -0.99 0.56 -15.60
N TYR A 64 -1.80 -0.38 -15.13
CA TYR A 64 -1.60 -1.05 -13.83
C TYR A 64 -0.36 -1.92 -13.81
N VAL A 65 0.07 -2.48 -14.95
CA VAL A 65 1.33 -3.21 -15.06
C VAL A 65 2.50 -2.28 -14.75
N SER A 66 2.53 -1.08 -15.30
CA SER A 66 3.53 -0.06 -14.98
C SER A 66 3.51 0.33 -13.50
N LEU A 67 2.31 0.50 -12.92
CA LEU A 67 2.16 0.80 -11.48
C LEU A 67 2.76 -0.30 -10.60
N VAL A 68 2.46 -1.58 -10.85
CA VAL A 68 2.98 -2.67 -10.02
C VAL A 68 4.49 -2.82 -10.16
N LEU A 69 5.06 -2.63 -11.35
CA LEU A 69 6.50 -2.61 -11.57
C LEU A 69 7.16 -1.48 -10.79
N ALA A 70 6.57 -0.28 -10.79
CA ALA A 70 7.05 0.85 -10.01
C ALA A 70 7.02 0.56 -8.49
N ILE A 71 5.91 0.01 -7.99
CA ILE A 71 5.78 -0.34 -6.57
C ILE A 71 6.81 -1.41 -6.17
N GLU A 72 7.05 -2.42 -6.99
CA GLU A 72 8.09 -3.44 -6.74
C GLU A 72 9.49 -2.82 -6.60
N GLU A 73 9.86 -1.90 -7.50
CA GLU A 73 11.17 -1.25 -7.45
C GLU A 73 11.30 -0.32 -6.23
N ILE A 74 10.26 0.48 -5.95
CA ILE A 74 10.24 1.34 -4.76
C ILE A 74 10.35 0.50 -3.48
N ALA A 75 9.60 -0.62 -3.40
CA ALA A 75 9.62 -1.52 -2.25
C ALA A 75 10.98 -2.21 -2.07
N ALA A 76 11.70 -2.49 -3.15
CA ALA A 76 13.06 -3.00 -3.08
C ALA A 76 14.06 -1.96 -2.53
N GLY A 77 13.77 -0.67 -2.65
CA GLY A 77 14.52 0.40 -2.02
C GLY A 77 14.10 0.66 -0.57
N ASP A 78 12.79 0.85 -0.36
CA ASP A 78 12.19 1.16 0.94
C ASP A 78 10.74 0.69 1.01
N GLY A 79 10.47 -0.31 1.86
CA GLY A 79 9.14 -0.88 2.05
C GLY A 79 8.11 0.12 2.59
N ALA A 80 8.51 1.04 3.47
CA ALA A 80 7.62 2.03 4.05
C ALA A 80 7.13 3.07 3.02
N ILE A 81 8.02 3.53 2.14
CA ILE A 81 7.68 4.47 1.06
C ILE A 81 6.72 3.81 0.07
N SER A 82 6.95 2.53 -0.27
CA SER A 82 6.08 1.82 -1.20
C SER A 82 4.64 1.68 -0.69
N THR A 83 4.44 1.59 0.63
CA THR A 83 3.10 1.60 1.24
C THR A 83 2.37 2.92 0.97
N ILE A 84 3.05 4.06 1.15
CA ILE A 84 2.47 5.38 0.91
C ILE A 84 2.09 5.54 -0.57
N VAL A 85 3.01 5.17 -1.49
CA VAL A 85 2.77 5.23 -2.95
C VAL A 85 1.60 4.32 -3.37
N SER A 86 1.52 3.10 -2.81
CA SER A 86 0.43 2.17 -3.09
C SER A 86 -0.93 2.71 -2.64
N VAL A 87 -1.03 3.23 -1.42
CA VAL A 87 -2.26 3.83 -0.88
C VAL A 87 -2.67 5.05 -1.71
N GLN A 88 -1.72 5.92 -2.05
CA GLN A 88 -1.98 7.13 -2.84
C GLN A 88 -2.60 6.79 -4.20
N ASN A 89 -2.02 5.84 -4.94
CA ASN A 89 -2.53 5.45 -6.26
C ASN A 89 -3.84 4.68 -6.19
N SER A 90 -3.89 3.60 -5.38
CA SER A 90 -5.00 2.65 -5.39
C SER A 90 -6.24 3.15 -4.68
N LEU A 91 -6.09 3.73 -3.49
CA LEU A 91 -7.23 4.14 -2.66
C LEU A 91 -7.57 5.61 -2.86
N ILE A 92 -6.59 6.50 -2.79
CA ILE A 92 -6.84 7.95 -2.82
C ILE A 92 -7.18 8.41 -4.24
N CYS A 93 -6.25 8.25 -5.18
CA CYS A 93 -6.48 8.63 -6.58
C CYS A 93 -7.58 7.79 -7.20
N GLY A 94 -7.56 6.46 -7.00
CA GLY A 94 -8.53 5.55 -7.60
C GLY A 94 -9.97 5.83 -7.18
N ILE A 95 -10.23 6.08 -5.88
CA ILE A 95 -11.58 6.42 -5.39
C ILE A 95 -12.00 7.81 -5.88
N THR A 96 -11.11 8.80 -5.79
CA THR A 96 -11.43 10.16 -6.24
C THR A 96 -11.74 10.20 -7.74
N LEU A 97 -10.98 9.46 -8.55
CA LEU A 97 -11.22 9.35 -10.00
C LEU A 97 -12.56 8.66 -10.33
N ALA A 98 -12.87 7.56 -9.62
CA ALA A 98 -14.06 6.76 -9.92
C ALA A 98 -15.37 7.34 -9.38
N TYR A 99 -15.34 8.03 -8.24
CA TYR A 99 -16.54 8.46 -7.51
C TYR A 99 -16.59 9.93 -7.16
N GLY A 100 -15.51 10.68 -7.30
CA GLY A 100 -15.48 12.12 -7.08
C GLY A 100 -16.33 12.86 -8.09
N SER A 101 -16.99 13.96 -7.67
CA SER A 101 -17.61 14.91 -8.59
C SER A 101 -16.52 15.55 -9.48
N GLU A 102 -16.92 16.14 -10.61
CA GLU A 102 -15.99 16.85 -11.49
C GLU A 102 -15.21 17.95 -10.75
N GLN A 103 -15.88 18.67 -9.85
CA GLN A 103 -15.23 19.68 -9.01
C GLN A 103 -14.22 19.06 -8.04
N GLN A 104 -14.55 17.90 -7.43
CA GLN A 104 -13.63 17.18 -6.57
C GLN A 104 -12.42 16.67 -7.35
N LYS A 105 -12.63 16.09 -8.54
CA LYS A 105 -11.53 15.64 -9.41
C LYS A 105 -10.61 16.82 -9.78
N GLN A 106 -11.16 17.95 -10.23
CA GLN A 106 -10.38 19.13 -10.58
C GLN A 106 -9.59 19.69 -9.40
N THR A 107 -10.16 19.62 -8.20
CA THR A 107 -9.52 20.17 -6.99
C THR A 107 -8.42 19.28 -6.45
N TYR A 108 -8.65 17.96 -6.42
CA TYR A 108 -7.82 17.04 -5.67
C TYR A 108 -6.86 16.21 -6.52
N LEU A 109 -7.29 15.69 -7.69
CA LEU A 109 -6.47 14.77 -8.48
C LEU A 109 -5.13 15.36 -8.93
N PRO A 110 -5.04 16.60 -9.44
CA PRO A 110 -3.74 17.15 -9.82
C PRO A 110 -2.76 17.25 -8.66
N LYS A 111 -3.25 17.57 -7.46
CA LYS A 111 -2.43 17.68 -6.26
C LYS A 111 -2.02 16.32 -5.71
N PHE A 112 -2.90 15.33 -5.80
CA PHE A 112 -2.59 13.96 -5.42
C PHE A 112 -1.58 13.34 -6.39
N ALA A 113 -1.78 13.50 -7.68
CA ALA A 113 -0.93 12.92 -8.73
C ALA A 113 0.48 13.52 -8.74
N SER A 114 0.61 14.82 -8.47
CA SER A 114 1.92 15.48 -8.35
C SER A 114 2.64 15.19 -7.02
N GLY A 115 1.98 14.57 -6.04
CA GLY A 115 2.53 14.39 -4.69
C GLY A 115 2.57 15.68 -3.86
N GLU A 116 1.97 16.78 -4.33
CA GLU A 116 1.83 18.01 -3.54
C GLU A 116 0.96 17.75 -2.30
N TRP A 117 -0.11 16.96 -2.48
CA TRP A 117 -0.97 16.51 -1.39
C TRP A 117 -0.96 14.99 -1.29
N LEU A 118 -0.87 14.52 -0.06
CA LEU A 118 -1.13 13.13 0.28
C LEU A 118 -2.55 12.97 0.78
N GLY A 119 -3.13 11.81 0.47
CA GLY A 119 -4.38 11.39 1.07
C GLY A 119 -4.17 10.28 2.10
N CYS A 120 -5.11 10.15 3.02
CA CYS A 120 -5.19 9.01 3.93
C CYS A 120 -6.58 8.37 3.89
N PHE A 121 -6.62 7.05 4.08
CA PHE A 121 -7.85 6.24 3.95
C PHE A 121 -8.37 5.85 5.34
N CYS A 122 -9.44 6.49 5.79
CA CYS A 122 -9.99 6.39 7.13
C CYS A 122 -11.21 5.47 7.19
N LEU A 123 -11.00 4.14 7.14
CA LEU A 123 -12.05 3.13 7.26
C LEU A 123 -12.02 2.42 8.61
N THR A 124 -10.87 1.83 8.96
CA THR A 124 -10.65 1.01 10.14
C THR A 124 -10.89 1.78 11.44
N GLU A 125 -11.51 1.11 12.42
CA GLU A 125 -11.78 1.65 13.75
C GLU A 125 -11.19 0.71 14.83
N PRO A 126 -11.03 1.14 16.10
CA PRO A 126 -10.42 0.33 17.14
C PRO A 126 -11.05 -1.07 17.32
N HIS A 127 -12.32 -1.21 17.03
CA HIS A 127 -13.09 -2.46 17.16
C HIS A 127 -13.46 -3.08 15.81
N VAL A 128 -13.10 -2.45 14.68
CA VAL A 128 -13.49 -2.86 13.32
C VAL A 128 -12.31 -2.86 12.38
N GLY A 129 -11.93 -4.04 11.92
CA GLY A 129 -10.94 -4.24 10.84
C GLY A 129 -11.59 -4.97 9.66
N SER A 130 -11.61 -6.30 9.71
CA SER A 130 -12.11 -7.14 8.61
C SER A 130 -13.61 -7.01 8.35
N ASP A 131 -14.42 -6.70 9.37
CA ASP A 131 -15.86 -6.42 9.22
C ASP A 131 -16.09 -4.91 9.04
N ALA A 132 -15.70 -4.37 7.90
CA ALA A 132 -15.84 -2.95 7.58
C ALA A 132 -17.30 -2.44 7.58
N SER A 133 -18.29 -3.33 7.68
CA SER A 133 -19.71 -2.94 7.78
C SER A 133 -20.13 -2.52 9.18
N ALA A 134 -19.31 -2.82 10.20
CA ALA A 134 -19.62 -2.56 11.61
C ALA A 134 -19.01 -1.26 12.15
N ILE A 135 -18.59 -0.32 11.28
CA ILE A 135 -18.05 0.99 11.72
C ILE A 135 -19.08 1.79 12.49
N LEU A 136 -18.60 2.60 13.44
CA LEU A 136 -19.44 3.43 14.34
C LEU A 136 -19.19 4.93 14.19
N CYS A 137 -18.11 5.35 13.52
CA CYS A 137 -17.90 6.77 13.20
C CYS A 137 -19.12 7.28 12.43
N LYS A 138 -19.73 8.35 12.90
CA LYS A 138 -20.98 8.89 12.35
C LYS A 138 -20.76 10.22 11.63
N ALA A 139 -21.61 10.50 10.66
CA ALA A 139 -21.72 11.79 10.01
C ALA A 139 -23.21 12.20 10.02
N GLU A 140 -23.53 13.32 10.67
CA GLU A 140 -24.88 13.85 10.81
C GLU A 140 -25.01 15.17 10.05
N ARG A 141 -26.15 15.40 9.39
CA ARG A 141 -26.40 16.69 8.72
C ARG A 141 -26.76 17.76 9.75
N ASP A 142 -26.12 18.93 9.62
CA ASP A 142 -26.43 20.12 10.39
C ASP A 142 -26.40 21.36 9.47
N GLY A 143 -27.58 21.73 9.00
CA GLY A 143 -27.73 22.79 7.98
C GLY A 143 -27.06 22.43 6.66
N ASP A 144 -26.10 23.22 6.25
CA ASP A 144 -25.31 23.08 5.02
C ASP A 144 -23.98 22.32 5.23
N HIS A 145 -23.85 21.60 6.36
CA HIS A 145 -22.66 20.85 6.72
C HIS A 145 -22.97 19.41 7.11
N TRP A 146 -21.94 18.57 7.02
CA TRP A 146 -21.82 17.30 7.74
C TRP A 146 -21.00 17.50 9.00
N VAL A 147 -21.39 16.85 10.10
CA VAL A 147 -20.67 16.84 11.38
C VAL A 147 -20.21 15.41 11.64
N LEU A 148 -18.89 15.19 11.61
CA LEU A 148 -18.30 13.88 11.82
C LEU A 148 -17.87 13.73 13.28
N ASN A 149 -18.20 12.55 13.86
CA ASN A 149 -17.79 12.17 15.22
C ASN A 149 -17.41 10.69 15.26
N GLY A 150 -16.25 10.37 15.83
CA GLY A 150 -15.78 9.00 15.99
C GLY A 150 -14.26 8.87 15.93
N VAL A 151 -13.79 7.62 15.91
CA VAL A 151 -12.34 7.32 15.94
C VAL A 151 -11.98 6.39 14.79
N LYS A 152 -10.90 6.71 14.08
CA LYS A 152 -10.27 5.85 13.05
C LYS A 152 -8.90 5.43 13.52
N GLN A 153 -8.51 4.19 13.26
CA GLN A 153 -7.25 3.61 13.72
C GLN A 153 -6.46 2.96 12.59
N PHE A 154 -5.15 2.92 12.77
CA PHE A 154 -4.19 2.37 11.78
C PHE A 154 -4.20 3.11 10.44
N ILE A 155 -4.34 4.43 10.47
CA ILE A 155 -4.45 5.26 9.28
C ILE A 155 -3.06 5.63 8.75
N THR A 156 -2.69 5.02 7.62
CA THR A 156 -1.45 5.34 6.88
C THR A 156 -1.46 6.81 6.45
N SER A 157 -0.36 7.50 6.69
CA SER A 157 -0.20 8.95 6.42
C SER A 157 -1.18 9.85 7.16
N GLY A 158 -1.86 9.37 8.21
CA GLY A 158 -2.91 10.13 8.91
C GLY A 158 -2.42 11.42 9.55
N LYS A 159 -1.13 11.53 9.89
CA LYS A 159 -0.50 12.75 10.40
C LYS A 159 -0.06 13.70 9.28
N ASN A 160 0.47 13.15 8.20
CA ASN A 160 1.14 13.94 7.15
C ASN A 160 0.27 14.19 5.91
N ALA A 161 -0.90 13.53 5.80
CA ALA A 161 -1.84 13.77 4.71
C ALA A 161 -2.52 15.14 4.81
N GLN A 162 -2.87 15.72 3.66
CA GLN A 162 -3.64 16.96 3.54
C GLN A 162 -5.13 16.71 3.44
N VAL A 163 -5.54 15.50 3.00
CA VAL A 163 -6.95 15.12 2.83
C VAL A 163 -7.17 13.70 3.32
N ALA A 164 -8.24 13.49 4.08
CA ALA A 164 -8.69 12.17 4.49
C ALA A 164 -9.94 11.73 3.71
N LEU A 165 -9.92 10.51 3.16
CA LEU A 165 -11.11 9.80 2.69
C LEU A 165 -11.73 9.08 3.89
N VAL A 166 -12.83 9.61 4.43
CA VAL A 166 -13.44 9.15 5.68
C VAL A 166 -14.74 8.42 5.39
N PHE A 167 -14.85 7.21 5.92
CA PHE A 167 -16.08 6.42 5.88
C PHE A 167 -16.82 6.56 7.21
N ALA A 168 -18.07 7.01 7.15
CA ALA A 168 -18.88 7.23 8.34
C ALA A 168 -20.34 6.81 8.11
N VAL A 169 -21.03 6.49 9.20
CA VAL A 169 -22.46 6.10 9.19
C VAL A 169 -23.31 7.36 9.11
N THR A 170 -24.10 7.47 8.05
CA THR A 170 -25.12 8.52 7.85
C THR A 170 -26.53 8.03 8.19
N ASP A 171 -26.79 6.71 8.02
CA ASP A 171 -28.04 6.06 8.42
C ASP A 171 -27.76 4.70 9.08
N LYS A 172 -27.88 4.65 10.40
CA LYS A 172 -27.66 3.43 11.17
C LYS A 172 -28.65 2.30 10.85
N GLN A 173 -29.88 2.64 10.41
CA GLN A 173 -30.92 1.63 10.14
C GLN A 173 -30.73 0.95 8.79
N ALA A 174 -30.05 1.62 7.84
CA ALA A 174 -29.78 1.09 6.51
C ALA A 174 -28.62 0.08 6.45
N GLY A 175 -27.92 -0.18 7.58
CA GLY A 175 -26.79 -1.11 7.64
C GLY A 175 -25.67 -0.72 6.66
N LYS A 176 -25.24 -1.62 5.77
CA LYS A 176 -24.20 -1.35 4.77
C LYS A 176 -24.52 -0.19 3.82
N LYS A 177 -25.79 0.03 3.56
CA LYS A 177 -26.28 1.14 2.71
C LYS A 177 -26.43 2.46 3.49
N GLY A 178 -26.10 2.48 4.75
CA GLY A 178 -26.06 3.68 5.58
C GLY A 178 -24.64 4.21 5.82
N ILE A 179 -23.64 3.70 5.13
CA ILE A 179 -22.25 4.18 5.19
C ILE A 179 -22.00 5.09 4.00
N SER A 180 -21.43 6.27 4.25
CA SER A 180 -21.07 7.27 3.24
C SER A 180 -19.56 7.55 3.26
N CYS A 181 -19.03 8.13 2.18
CA CYS A 181 -17.63 8.49 2.03
C CYS A 181 -17.47 10.00 1.90
N PHE A 182 -16.47 10.57 2.55
CA PHE A 182 -16.24 12.03 2.60
C PHE A 182 -14.77 12.37 2.35
N LEU A 183 -14.51 13.45 1.61
CA LEU A 183 -13.22 14.12 1.57
C LEU A 183 -13.15 15.14 2.71
N VAL A 184 -12.25 14.92 3.64
CA VAL A 184 -12.05 15.78 4.82
C VAL A 184 -10.66 16.41 4.77
N PRO A 185 -10.51 17.72 4.55
CA PRO A 185 -9.23 18.39 4.73
C PRO A 185 -8.71 18.21 6.16
N THR A 186 -7.46 17.78 6.32
CA THR A 186 -6.93 17.40 7.65
C THR A 186 -6.67 18.60 8.57
N ASN A 187 -6.70 19.82 8.03
CA ASN A 187 -6.66 21.06 8.80
C ASN A 187 -8.05 21.54 9.28
N THR A 188 -9.12 20.76 9.01
CA THR A 188 -10.46 21.05 9.52
C THR A 188 -10.48 20.94 11.05
N GLN A 189 -11.10 21.92 11.73
CA GLN A 189 -11.29 21.85 13.17
C GLN A 189 -12.05 20.56 13.53
N GLY A 190 -11.55 19.84 14.54
CA GLY A 190 -12.11 18.55 14.95
C GLY A 190 -11.51 17.34 14.26
N TYR A 191 -10.57 17.50 13.29
CA TYR A 191 -9.67 16.43 12.84
C TYR A 191 -8.46 16.38 13.76
N LEU A 192 -8.37 15.36 14.63
CA LEU A 192 -7.36 15.27 15.66
C LEU A 192 -6.49 14.03 15.49
N VAL A 193 -5.19 14.20 15.31
CA VAL A 193 -4.22 13.11 15.38
C VAL A 193 -3.96 12.82 16.86
N THR A 194 -4.64 11.82 17.40
CA THR A 194 -4.59 11.53 18.84
C THR A 194 -3.46 10.56 19.23
N ARG A 195 -2.95 9.79 18.25
CA ARG A 195 -1.83 8.87 18.47
C ARG A 195 -1.12 8.57 17.16
N ILE A 196 0.19 8.41 17.23
CA ILE A 196 1.03 7.75 16.22
C ILE A 196 1.40 6.38 16.76
N GLU A 197 1.14 5.33 15.96
CA GLU A 197 1.37 3.96 16.39
C GLU A 197 2.87 3.63 16.35
N ASP A 198 3.38 3.04 17.43
CA ASP A 198 4.68 2.41 17.47
C ASP A 198 4.57 1.01 16.84
N LYS A 199 5.35 0.74 15.79
CA LYS A 199 5.18 -0.43 14.94
C LYS A 199 6.42 -1.31 14.94
N MET A 200 6.24 -2.57 14.55
CA MET A 200 7.31 -3.53 14.33
C MET A 200 8.23 -3.11 13.17
N GLY A 201 7.69 -2.51 12.12
CA GLY A 201 8.40 -2.10 10.90
C GLY A 201 7.68 -0.98 10.17
N GLN A 202 8.18 -0.64 8.97
CA GLN A 202 7.71 0.46 8.14
C GLN A 202 7.66 1.79 8.91
N HIS A 203 8.69 2.05 9.70
CA HIS A 203 8.73 3.18 10.63
C HIS A 203 8.67 4.55 9.93
N ALA A 204 9.17 4.65 8.70
CA ALA A 204 9.13 5.88 7.91
C ALA A 204 7.72 6.24 7.41
N SER A 205 6.77 5.29 7.41
CA SER A 205 5.36 5.54 7.10
C SER A 205 4.60 5.76 8.40
N ASP A 206 4.13 6.97 8.68
CA ASP A 206 3.30 7.19 9.86
C ASP A 206 1.98 6.42 9.77
N THR A 207 1.54 5.95 10.91
CA THR A 207 0.27 5.25 11.07
C THR A 207 -0.43 5.83 12.28
N ALA A 208 -1.57 6.48 12.06
CA ALA A 208 -2.20 7.32 13.07
C ALA A 208 -3.54 6.75 13.56
N THR A 209 -3.89 7.11 14.81
CA THR A 209 -5.26 7.14 15.29
C THR A 209 -5.79 8.56 15.11
N ILE A 210 -6.92 8.68 14.43
CA ILE A 210 -7.59 9.95 14.14
C ILE A 210 -8.90 9.99 14.91
N THR A 211 -9.11 11.03 15.69
CA THR A 211 -10.39 11.32 16.35
C THR A 211 -11.07 12.48 15.65
N PHE A 212 -12.34 12.29 15.33
CA PHE A 212 -13.22 13.33 14.82
C PHE A 212 -14.09 13.83 15.99
N GLU A 213 -14.00 15.11 16.33
CA GLU A 213 -14.76 15.77 17.38
C GLU A 213 -15.50 16.97 16.79
N ASP A 214 -16.81 16.82 16.55
CA ASP A 214 -17.64 17.83 15.89
C ASP A 214 -16.98 18.39 14.62
N CYS A 215 -16.33 17.52 13.84
CA CYS A 215 -15.59 17.89 12.64
C CYS A 215 -16.58 18.27 11.53
N ARG A 216 -16.72 19.58 11.27
CA ARG A 216 -17.67 20.15 10.32
C ARG A 216 -17.07 20.29 8.94
N ILE A 217 -17.71 19.69 7.94
CA ILE A 217 -17.33 19.80 6.54
C ILE A 217 -18.55 20.18 5.68
N PRO A 218 -18.36 20.90 4.56
CA PRO A 218 -19.43 21.23 3.63
C PRO A 218 -20.13 19.99 3.04
N LEU A 219 -21.39 20.14 2.63
CA LEU A 219 -22.15 19.02 2.03
C LEU A 219 -21.53 18.47 0.76
N GLU A 220 -20.87 19.31 -0.03
CA GLU A 220 -20.17 18.95 -1.26
C GLU A 220 -18.93 18.06 -1.04
N ASN A 221 -18.48 17.86 0.19
CA ASN A 221 -17.39 16.92 0.51
C ASN A 221 -17.83 15.45 0.49
N LEU A 222 -19.12 15.16 0.32
CA LEU A 222 -19.60 13.82 0.07
C LEU A 222 -19.06 13.27 -1.26
N VAL A 223 -18.48 12.06 -1.24
CA VAL A 223 -17.98 11.36 -2.43
C VAL A 223 -19.02 10.34 -2.88
N GLY A 224 -19.41 10.40 -4.14
CA GLY A 224 -20.51 9.59 -4.69
C GLY A 224 -21.85 10.04 -4.12
N GLN A 225 -22.72 9.07 -3.79
CA GLN A 225 -24.02 9.33 -3.18
C GLN A 225 -24.03 8.91 -1.71
N GLU A 226 -24.91 9.52 -0.93
CA GLU A 226 -25.15 9.10 0.45
C GLU A 226 -25.55 7.61 0.49
N GLY A 227 -24.92 6.84 1.38
CA GLY A 227 -25.13 5.40 1.50
C GLY A 227 -24.29 4.52 0.56
N GLU A 228 -23.48 5.08 -0.34
CA GLU A 228 -22.61 4.31 -1.22
C GLU A 228 -21.22 4.02 -0.63
N GLY A 229 -20.89 4.54 0.55
CA GLY A 229 -19.55 4.45 1.13
C GLY A 229 -19.03 3.01 1.26
N TYR A 230 -19.86 2.06 1.65
CA TYR A 230 -19.45 0.65 1.72
C TYR A 230 -19.09 0.07 0.35
N LYS A 231 -19.87 0.38 -0.69
CA LYS A 231 -19.57 0.00 -2.08
C LYS A 231 -18.28 0.65 -2.56
N ILE A 232 -18.10 1.95 -2.29
CA ILE A 232 -16.89 2.71 -2.65
C ILE A 232 -15.65 2.09 -1.98
N ALA A 233 -15.70 1.78 -0.68
CA ALA A 233 -14.61 1.14 0.03
C ALA A 233 -14.21 -0.21 -0.60
N LEU A 234 -15.19 -1.04 -0.97
CA LEU A 234 -14.93 -2.37 -1.52
C LEU A 234 -14.49 -2.35 -2.99
N SER A 235 -14.92 -1.38 -3.79
CA SER A 235 -14.65 -1.34 -5.24
C SER A 235 -13.16 -1.21 -5.59
N ASN A 236 -12.38 -0.57 -4.73
CA ASN A 236 -10.94 -0.39 -4.93
C ASN A 236 -10.06 -1.40 -4.18
N LEU A 237 -10.66 -2.35 -3.45
CA LEU A 237 -9.89 -3.37 -2.72
C LEU A 237 -9.05 -4.25 -3.65
N ALA A 238 -9.50 -4.53 -4.87
CA ALA A 238 -8.70 -5.30 -5.82
C ALA A 238 -7.41 -4.55 -6.19
N ALA A 239 -7.49 -3.24 -6.46
CA ALA A 239 -6.34 -2.39 -6.75
C ALA A 239 -5.34 -2.33 -5.57
N GLY A 240 -5.83 -2.12 -4.34
CA GLY A 240 -4.99 -2.13 -3.15
C GLY A 240 -4.30 -3.46 -2.93
N ARG A 241 -5.00 -4.60 -3.13
CA ARG A 241 -4.42 -5.95 -3.02
C ARG A 241 -3.29 -6.19 -4.03
N ILE A 242 -3.48 -5.76 -5.28
CA ILE A 242 -2.44 -5.85 -6.32
C ILE A 242 -1.21 -5.03 -5.91
N GLY A 243 -1.39 -3.81 -5.41
CA GLY A 243 -0.30 -2.96 -4.92
C GLY A 243 0.48 -3.59 -3.76
N ILE A 244 -0.22 -4.18 -2.77
CA ILE A 244 0.45 -4.87 -1.65
C ILE A 244 1.14 -6.16 -2.09
N ALA A 245 0.60 -6.86 -3.07
CA ALA A 245 1.27 -8.02 -3.66
C ALA A 245 2.59 -7.61 -4.34
N ALA A 246 2.58 -6.54 -5.13
CA ALA A 246 3.77 -5.97 -5.76
C ALA A 246 4.81 -5.50 -4.73
N GLN A 247 4.38 -4.78 -3.69
CA GLN A 247 5.23 -4.38 -2.57
C GLN A 247 5.91 -5.59 -1.90
N SER A 248 5.16 -6.66 -1.67
CA SER A 248 5.68 -7.88 -1.06
C SER A 248 6.78 -8.52 -1.92
N VAL A 249 6.57 -8.57 -3.24
CA VAL A 249 7.58 -9.06 -4.20
C VAL A 249 8.85 -8.20 -4.16
N GLY A 250 8.71 -6.87 -4.15
CA GLY A 250 9.84 -5.95 -4.11
C GLY A 250 10.69 -6.11 -2.83
N MET A 251 10.05 -6.20 -1.66
CA MET A 251 10.75 -6.44 -0.39
C MET A 251 11.43 -7.82 -0.37
N ALA A 252 10.75 -8.87 -0.85
CA ALA A 252 11.33 -10.22 -0.94
C ALA A 252 12.57 -10.22 -1.86
N ARG A 253 12.50 -9.54 -3.01
CA ARG A 253 13.64 -9.39 -3.93
C ARG A 253 14.81 -8.68 -3.26
N ALA A 254 14.58 -7.59 -2.54
CA ALA A 254 15.64 -6.88 -1.82
C ALA A 254 16.34 -7.75 -0.77
N ALA A 255 15.58 -8.56 -0.02
CA ALA A 255 16.14 -9.49 0.96
C ALA A 255 16.92 -10.63 0.27
N PHE A 256 16.39 -11.15 -0.85
CA PHE A 256 17.04 -12.17 -1.66
C PHE A 256 18.37 -11.67 -2.24
N ASP A 257 18.40 -10.47 -2.84
CA ASP A 257 19.61 -9.88 -3.44
C ASP A 257 20.70 -9.70 -2.36
N ALA A 258 20.32 -9.22 -1.17
CA ALA A 258 21.24 -9.10 -0.03
C ALA A 258 21.79 -10.48 0.40
N ALA A 259 20.93 -11.50 0.43
CA ALA A 259 21.35 -12.88 0.78
C ALA A 259 22.27 -13.49 -0.26
N VAL A 260 22.02 -13.26 -1.56
CA VAL A 260 22.88 -13.71 -2.66
C VAL A 260 24.25 -13.04 -2.56
N GLN A 261 24.27 -11.72 -2.37
CA GLN A 261 25.53 -10.99 -2.23
C GLN A 261 26.32 -11.53 -1.03
N TYR A 262 25.69 -11.63 0.14
CA TYR A 262 26.35 -12.13 1.34
C TYR A 262 26.86 -13.57 1.18
N ALA A 263 26.10 -14.46 0.54
CA ALA A 263 26.49 -15.85 0.32
C ALA A 263 27.69 -15.98 -0.63
N ASN A 264 27.90 -15.05 -1.54
CA ASN A 264 29.08 -15.02 -2.43
C ASN A 264 30.34 -14.42 -1.75
N GLU A 265 30.17 -13.60 -0.73
CA GLU A 265 31.30 -12.93 -0.04
C GLU A 265 31.75 -13.68 1.20
N ARG A 266 30.80 -14.24 1.98
CA ARG A 266 31.05 -14.89 3.25
C ARG A 266 31.59 -16.28 3.07
N LYS A 267 32.71 -16.60 3.77
CA LYS A 267 33.30 -17.95 3.82
C LYS A 267 33.00 -18.66 5.11
N ALA A 268 32.71 -19.96 5.01
CA ALA A 268 32.61 -20.90 6.12
C ALA A 268 33.13 -22.28 5.65
N PHE A 269 33.80 -23.02 6.53
CA PHE A 269 34.39 -24.32 6.22
C PHE A 269 35.32 -24.30 4.99
N GLY A 270 36.02 -23.19 4.76
CA GLY A 270 37.03 -23.03 3.71
C GLY A 270 36.51 -22.58 2.34
N VAL A 271 35.21 -22.47 2.14
CA VAL A 271 34.57 -22.07 0.87
C VAL A 271 33.52 -20.98 1.09
N GLU A 272 33.08 -20.30 0.03
CA GLU A 272 31.97 -19.34 0.04
C GLU A 272 30.66 -20.05 0.43
N LEU A 273 29.77 -19.34 1.14
CA LEU A 273 28.50 -19.92 1.60
C LEU A 273 27.66 -20.49 0.45
N VAL A 274 27.67 -19.82 -0.71
CA VAL A 274 26.92 -20.26 -1.91
C VAL A 274 27.34 -21.64 -2.42
N GLN A 275 28.54 -22.09 -2.14
CA GLN A 275 29.05 -23.42 -2.53
C GLN A 275 28.49 -24.56 -1.66
N HIS A 276 27.88 -24.25 -0.52
CA HIS A 276 27.18 -25.24 0.28
C HIS A 276 25.81 -25.54 -0.33
N GLN A 277 25.52 -26.78 -0.69
CA GLN A 277 24.26 -27.16 -1.34
C GLN A 277 23.01 -26.68 -0.59
N ALA A 278 23.01 -26.74 0.75
CA ALA A 278 21.88 -26.29 1.56
C ALA A 278 21.60 -24.79 1.37
N VAL A 279 22.62 -23.97 1.17
CA VAL A 279 22.47 -22.53 0.87
C VAL A 279 22.01 -22.35 -0.58
N GLY A 280 22.65 -23.05 -1.54
CA GLY A 280 22.27 -22.98 -2.95
C GLY A 280 20.82 -23.40 -3.20
N PHE A 281 20.34 -24.47 -2.58
CA PHE A 281 18.95 -24.93 -2.69
C PHE A 281 17.98 -23.92 -2.09
N ARG A 282 18.30 -23.31 -0.95
CA ARG A 282 17.48 -22.26 -0.34
C ARG A 282 17.37 -21.05 -1.26
N LEU A 283 18.47 -20.58 -1.85
CA LEU A 283 18.47 -19.48 -2.84
C LEU A 283 17.63 -19.83 -4.08
N ALA A 284 17.71 -21.08 -4.58
CA ALA A 284 16.90 -21.52 -5.72
C ALA A 284 15.41 -21.51 -5.40
N ASP A 285 15.02 -21.99 -4.21
CA ASP A 285 13.64 -21.95 -3.74
C ASP A 285 13.12 -20.50 -3.59
N MET A 286 13.94 -19.62 -3.00
CA MET A 286 13.60 -18.18 -2.86
C MET A 286 13.37 -17.56 -4.24
N ALA A 287 14.29 -17.73 -5.18
CA ALA A 287 14.18 -17.19 -6.54
C ALA A 287 12.92 -17.69 -7.26
N THR A 288 12.64 -19.01 -7.17
CA THR A 288 11.46 -19.63 -7.79
C THR A 288 10.16 -19.05 -7.24
N GLN A 289 10.06 -18.88 -5.93
CA GLN A 289 8.87 -18.36 -5.29
C GLN A 289 8.65 -16.87 -5.57
N ILE A 290 9.72 -16.05 -5.62
CA ILE A 290 9.65 -14.62 -6.01
C ILE A 290 9.12 -14.50 -7.44
N GLU A 291 9.67 -15.27 -8.38
CA GLU A 291 9.21 -15.26 -9.78
C GLU A 291 7.74 -15.67 -9.90
N ALA A 292 7.33 -16.73 -9.21
CA ALA A 292 5.92 -17.15 -9.22
C ALA A 292 4.98 -16.06 -8.68
N ALA A 293 5.37 -15.36 -7.60
CA ALA A 293 4.60 -14.24 -7.04
C ALA A 293 4.54 -13.06 -8.02
N HIS A 294 5.67 -12.70 -8.63
CA HIS A 294 5.74 -11.64 -9.64
C HIS A 294 4.78 -11.91 -10.80
N GLN A 295 4.76 -13.14 -11.34
CA GLN A 295 3.84 -13.49 -12.42
C GLN A 295 2.36 -13.43 -12.02
N LEU A 296 2.01 -13.79 -10.77
CA LEU A 296 0.64 -13.62 -10.25
C LEU A 296 0.25 -12.13 -10.15
N VAL A 297 1.17 -11.27 -9.72
CA VAL A 297 0.94 -9.82 -9.66
C VAL A 297 0.70 -9.25 -11.06
N LEU A 298 1.58 -9.57 -12.02
CA LEU A 298 1.46 -9.11 -13.41
C LEU A 298 0.15 -9.61 -14.04
N HIS A 299 -0.26 -10.85 -13.77
CA HIS A 299 -1.54 -11.38 -14.27
C HIS A 299 -2.73 -10.60 -13.74
N ALA A 300 -2.78 -10.32 -12.43
CA ALA A 300 -3.86 -9.55 -11.84
C ALA A 300 -3.89 -8.10 -12.37
N ALA A 301 -2.72 -7.46 -12.55
CA ALA A 301 -2.60 -6.14 -13.14
C ALA A 301 -3.09 -6.11 -14.60
N THR A 302 -2.71 -7.09 -15.42
CA THR A 302 -3.14 -7.22 -16.82
C THR A 302 -4.67 -7.36 -16.94
N LEU A 303 -5.31 -8.15 -16.06
CA LEU A 303 -6.77 -8.26 -16.05
C LEU A 303 -7.42 -6.91 -15.71
N LYS A 304 -6.84 -6.17 -14.77
CA LYS A 304 -7.33 -4.84 -14.40
C LYS A 304 -7.20 -3.84 -15.56
N ASP A 305 -6.10 -3.83 -16.28
CA ASP A 305 -5.89 -3.00 -17.47
C ASP A 305 -6.89 -3.32 -18.59
N ALA A 306 -7.23 -4.60 -18.73
CA ALA A 306 -8.24 -5.04 -19.67
C ALA A 306 -9.70 -4.72 -19.24
N GLY A 307 -9.92 -4.11 -18.07
CA GLY A 307 -11.24 -3.87 -17.51
C GLY A 307 -12.00 -5.14 -17.11
N LEU A 308 -11.30 -6.25 -16.95
CA LEU A 308 -11.88 -7.55 -16.61
C LEU A 308 -12.01 -7.71 -15.08
N PRO A 309 -12.96 -8.49 -14.58
CA PRO A 309 -13.03 -8.87 -13.18
C PRO A 309 -11.73 -9.53 -12.72
N CYS A 310 -11.12 -9.02 -11.66
CA CYS A 310 -9.81 -9.50 -11.18
C CYS A 310 -9.75 -9.68 -9.65
N LEU A 311 -10.90 -9.67 -8.97
CA LEU A 311 -10.93 -9.73 -7.50
C LEU A 311 -10.31 -11.02 -6.96
N LYS A 312 -10.59 -12.16 -7.60
CA LYS A 312 -10.04 -13.47 -7.26
C LYS A 312 -8.52 -13.48 -7.47
N GLU A 313 -8.06 -13.05 -8.64
CA GLU A 313 -6.64 -13.03 -9.01
C GLU A 313 -5.84 -12.06 -8.13
N ALA A 314 -6.37 -10.88 -7.84
CA ALA A 314 -5.79 -9.92 -6.90
C ALA A 314 -5.66 -10.52 -5.48
N SER A 315 -6.69 -11.25 -5.03
CA SER A 315 -6.66 -11.92 -3.73
C SER A 315 -5.64 -13.07 -3.69
N MET A 316 -5.53 -13.86 -4.78
CA MET A 316 -4.53 -14.92 -4.92
C MET A 316 -3.12 -14.34 -4.94
N ALA A 317 -2.88 -13.29 -5.73
CA ALA A 317 -1.59 -12.61 -5.80
C ALA A 317 -1.18 -12.07 -4.42
N LYS A 318 -2.08 -11.38 -3.71
CA LYS A 318 -1.81 -10.83 -2.37
C LYS A 318 -1.53 -11.91 -1.33
N LEU A 319 -2.33 -12.97 -1.30
CA LEU A 319 -2.16 -14.07 -0.37
C LEU A 319 -0.82 -14.78 -0.59
N PHE A 320 -0.52 -15.11 -1.84
CA PHE A 320 0.71 -15.82 -2.18
C PHE A 320 1.94 -14.93 -1.96
N ALA A 321 1.97 -13.71 -2.51
CA ALA A 321 3.11 -12.83 -2.43
C ALA A 321 3.47 -12.45 -0.99
N SER A 322 2.49 -12.11 -0.14
CA SER A 322 2.74 -11.71 1.24
C SER A 322 3.25 -12.88 2.11
N THR A 323 2.74 -14.09 1.89
CA THR A 323 3.20 -15.29 2.61
C THR A 323 4.60 -15.71 2.14
N MET A 324 4.84 -15.67 0.84
CA MET A 324 6.13 -15.95 0.22
C MET A 324 7.19 -14.97 0.73
N ALA A 325 6.86 -13.67 0.74
CA ALA A 325 7.81 -12.62 1.08
C ALA A 325 8.29 -12.73 2.54
N GLU A 326 7.41 -13.02 3.50
CA GLU A 326 7.83 -13.26 4.89
C GLU A 326 8.81 -14.45 4.97
N ARG A 327 8.53 -15.55 4.27
CA ARG A 327 9.40 -16.72 4.24
C ARG A 327 10.75 -16.39 3.61
N VAL A 328 10.77 -15.71 2.47
CA VAL A 328 12.02 -15.30 1.79
C VAL A 328 12.86 -14.37 2.67
N CYS A 329 12.24 -13.41 3.34
CA CYS A 329 12.95 -12.52 4.27
C CYS A 329 13.51 -13.29 5.48
N SER A 330 12.77 -14.25 6.01
CA SER A 330 13.26 -15.15 7.08
C SER A 330 14.45 -16.01 6.62
N ASP A 331 14.39 -16.56 5.40
CA ASP A 331 15.48 -17.34 4.81
C ASP A 331 16.71 -16.46 4.53
N ALA A 332 16.53 -15.19 4.15
CA ALA A 332 17.61 -14.24 4.00
C ALA A 332 18.34 -13.97 5.34
N ILE A 333 17.59 -13.77 6.42
CA ILE A 333 18.17 -13.67 7.78
C ILE A 333 18.96 -14.94 8.11
N GLN A 334 18.39 -16.11 7.84
CA GLN A 334 19.04 -17.39 8.14
C GLN A 334 20.37 -17.56 7.36
N ILE A 335 20.45 -17.12 6.10
CA ILE A 335 21.69 -17.15 5.31
C ILE A 335 22.75 -16.23 5.90
N HIS A 336 22.36 -15.05 6.41
CA HIS A 336 23.29 -14.13 7.09
C HIS A 336 23.75 -14.65 8.47
N GLY A 337 23.02 -15.60 9.07
CA GLY A 337 23.33 -16.10 10.41
C GLY A 337 23.24 -14.98 11.47
N GLY A 338 24.23 -14.86 12.36
CA GLY A 338 24.25 -13.82 13.39
C GLY A 338 24.19 -12.39 12.84
N TYR A 339 24.77 -12.15 11.67
CA TYR A 339 24.70 -10.85 10.99
C TYR A 339 23.30 -10.52 10.43
N GLY A 340 22.47 -11.51 10.21
CA GLY A 340 21.06 -11.28 9.83
C GLY A 340 20.17 -10.80 10.99
N TYR A 341 20.67 -10.92 12.25
CA TYR A 341 19.93 -10.53 13.46
C TYR A 341 20.30 -9.14 13.99
N VAL A 342 21.33 -8.51 13.43
CA VAL A 342 21.80 -7.19 13.81
C VAL A 342 21.59 -6.19 12.67
N SER A 343 21.52 -4.92 13.01
CA SER A 343 21.14 -3.84 12.06
C SER A 343 22.24 -3.40 11.08
N ASP A 344 23.39 -4.09 11.08
CA ASP A 344 24.48 -3.84 10.12
C ASP A 344 24.10 -4.26 8.68
N PHE A 345 23.14 -5.16 8.52
CA PHE A 345 22.62 -5.64 7.24
C PHE A 345 21.13 -5.35 7.12
N PRO A 346 20.61 -5.18 5.90
CA PRO A 346 19.24 -4.70 5.72
C PRO A 346 18.16 -5.77 5.99
N VAL A 347 18.52 -7.05 6.10
CA VAL A 347 17.56 -8.17 6.08
C VAL A 347 16.63 -8.21 7.30
N GLU A 348 17.10 -7.78 8.48
CA GLU A 348 16.26 -7.72 9.69
C GLU A 348 15.20 -6.63 9.56
N ARG A 349 15.53 -5.45 9.00
CA ARG A 349 14.61 -4.36 8.73
C ARG A 349 13.57 -4.79 7.70
N ILE A 350 14.00 -5.37 6.59
CA ILE A 350 13.10 -5.84 5.53
C ILE A 350 12.13 -6.90 6.08
N TYR A 351 12.59 -7.79 6.96
CA TYR A 351 11.73 -8.78 7.61
C TYR A 351 10.67 -8.12 8.50
N ARG A 352 11.02 -7.09 9.26
CA ARG A 352 10.06 -6.33 10.07
C ARG A 352 9.05 -5.60 9.18
N ASP A 353 9.51 -5.00 8.09
CA ASP A 353 8.68 -4.25 7.16
C ASP A 353 7.67 -5.14 6.42
N VAL A 354 8.09 -6.32 5.99
CA VAL A 354 7.25 -7.21 5.18
C VAL A 354 6.11 -7.84 5.98
N ARG A 355 6.26 -7.97 7.30
CA ARG A 355 5.30 -8.72 8.13
C ARG A 355 3.88 -8.17 8.07
N VAL A 356 3.72 -6.87 7.95
CA VAL A 356 2.40 -6.22 7.89
C VAL A 356 1.64 -6.54 6.59
N SER A 357 2.32 -6.96 5.52
CA SER A 357 1.70 -7.26 4.22
C SER A 357 0.66 -8.40 4.29
N GLN A 358 0.71 -9.25 5.30
CA GLN A 358 -0.30 -10.29 5.54
C GLN A 358 -1.51 -9.79 6.34
N ILE A 359 -1.46 -8.57 6.87
CA ILE A 359 -2.44 -8.02 7.81
C ILE A 359 -3.30 -6.96 7.14
N TYR A 360 -2.69 -5.90 6.62
CA TYR A 360 -3.43 -4.78 6.02
C TYR A 360 -3.97 -5.10 4.61
N GLU A 361 -4.83 -4.23 4.08
CA GLU A 361 -5.53 -4.42 2.79
C GLU A 361 -6.27 -5.77 2.70
N GLY A 362 -6.81 -6.20 3.84
CA GLY A 362 -7.47 -7.48 4.02
C GLY A 362 -6.50 -8.59 4.45
N ALA A 363 -6.63 -9.04 5.70
CA ALA A 363 -5.81 -10.11 6.25
C ALA A 363 -5.84 -11.38 5.39
N SER A 364 -4.81 -12.22 5.53
CA SER A 364 -4.67 -13.47 4.74
C SER A 364 -5.92 -14.36 4.79
N ASP A 365 -6.63 -14.39 5.92
CA ASP A 365 -7.87 -15.18 6.04
C ASP A 365 -9.04 -14.56 5.26
N ILE A 366 -9.08 -13.22 5.15
CA ILE A 366 -10.05 -12.54 4.29
C ILE A 366 -9.75 -12.83 2.82
N GLN A 367 -8.47 -12.89 2.42
CA GLN A 367 -8.12 -13.29 1.05
C GLN A 367 -8.61 -14.72 0.75
N ARG A 368 -8.38 -15.67 1.68
CA ARG A 368 -8.88 -17.05 1.55
C ARG A 368 -10.40 -17.09 1.43
N LEU A 369 -11.11 -16.31 2.24
CA LEU A 369 -12.57 -16.22 2.20
C LEU A 369 -13.07 -15.73 0.83
N VAL A 370 -12.44 -14.68 0.29
CA VAL A 370 -12.80 -14.14 -1.03
C VAL A 370 -12.52 -15.16 -2.12
N ILE A 371 -11.32 -15.75 -2.13
CA ILE A 371 -10.94 -16.78 -3.11
C ILE A 371 -11.92 -17.96 -3.07
N ALA A 372 -12.24 -18.46 -1.87
CA ALA A 372 -13.16 -19.59 -1.70
C ALA A 372 -14.56 -19.28 -2.28
N ARG A 373 -15.09 -18.08 -2.05
CA ARG A 373 -16.38 -17.65 -2.61
C ARG A 373 -16.35 -17.59 -4.14
N GLU A 374 -15.31 -16.98 -4.71
CA GLU A 374 -15.16 -16.86 -6.16
C GLU A 374 -14.97 -18.24 -6.83
N VAL A 375 -14.24 -19.16 -6.20
CA VAL A 375 -14.04 -20.54 -6.73
C VAL A 375 -15.30 -21.38 -6.61
N ALA A 376 -16.01 -21.27 -5.50
CA ALA A 376 -17.24 -22.01 -5.26
C ALA A 376 -18.48 -21.38 -5.95
N GLN A 377 -18.36 -20.19 -6.50
CA GLN A 377 -19.47 -19.40 -7.10
C GLN A 377 -20.65 -19.20 -6.12
N VAL A 378 -20.34 -18.94 -4.83
CA VAL A 378 -21.33 -18.81 -3.73
C VAL A 378 -21.39 -17.35 -3.23
#